data_d0efbbc15bf2671098c7d734424b53b2
#
_entry.id   d0efbbc15bf2671098c7d734424b53b2
#
_cell.length_a   1.000
_cell.length_b   1.000
_cell.length_c   1.000
_cell.angle_alpha   90.00
_cell.angle_beta   90.00
_cell.angle_gamma   90.00
#
_symmetry.space_group_name_H-M   'P 1'
#
loop_
_entity.id
_entity.type
_entity.pdbx_description
1 polymer ?
#
loop_
_entity_poly.entity_id
_entity_poly.type
_entity_poly.pdbx_seq_one_letter_code
_entity_poly.pdbx_strand_id
1 'polypeptide(L)'
;MHEPTPDLLADVLGSVLQDSAFIFAEPVDEPEPFAAEVFAAELAFDSVRGGVLRLVTTPRGCVEIAANMLGLDASEAEAQDQARSALAEVLNVVGGAFVTRFFGTKVPSQLGLPATQVLDRLTEKPHTCATVLRLESGDQVMLELDLEPAAKALA
;
A
#
# COMPACT_ATOMS: atom_id res chain seq x y z
N MET A 1 -2.73 -24.07 -2.81
CA MET A 1 -2.72 -22.61 -2.98
C MET A 1 -1.29 -22.08 -2.97
N HIS A 2 -0.97 -21.24 -3.91
CA HIS A 2 0.35 -20.61 -3.97
C HIS A 2 0.47 -19.49 -2.91
N GLU A 3 1.69 -19.09 -2.64
CA GLU A 3 1.95 -18.00 -1.71
C GLU A 3 2.15 -16.69 -2.47
N PRO A 4 1.81 -15.55 -1.86
CA PRO A 4 2.03 -14.26 -2.50
C PRO A 4 3.52 -13.96 -2.61
N THR A 5 3.88 -13.17 -3.60
CA THR A 5 5.26 -12.80 -3.87
C THR A 5 5.42 -11.27 -3.83
N PRO A 6 6.65 -10.80 -3.57
CA PRO A 6 6.92 -9.36 -3.70
C PRO A 6 6.59 -8.82 -5.09
N ASP A 7 6.81 -9.62 -6.14
CA ASP A 7 6.51 -9.19 -7.51
C ASP A 7 5.02 -8.94 -7.71
N LEU A 8 4.15 -9.77 -7.13
CA LEU A 8 2.72 -9.53 -7.19
C LEU A 8 2.35 -8.21 -6.52
N LEU A 9 2.92 -7.95 -5.34
CA LEU A 9 2.67 -6.70 -4.64
C LEU A 9 3.17 -5.50 -5.44
N ALA A 10 4.33 -5.63 -6.08
CA ALA A 10 4.89 -4.56 -6.92
C ALA A 10 3.98 -4.27 -8.11
N ASP A 11 3.47 -5.31 -8.77
CA ASP A 11 2.57 -5.15 -9.91
C ASP A 11 1.26 -4.49 -9.48
N VAL A 12 0.69 -4.91 -8.37
CA VAL A 12 -0.57 -4.34 -7.88
C VAL A 12 -0.38 -2.87 -7.50
N LEU A 13 0.63 -2.58 -6.68
CA LEU A 13 0.87 -1.20 -6.23
C LEU A 13 1.23 -0.30 -7.41
N GLY A 14 2.11 -0.75 -8.29
CA GLY A 14 2.52 0.02 -9.46
C GLY A 14 1.35 0.35 -10.37
N SER A 15 0.47 -0.62 -10.64
CA SER A 15 -0.71 -0.40 -11.46
C SER A 15 -1.68 0.60 -10.83
N VAL A 16 -1.90 0.49 -9.53
CA VAL A 16 -2.81 1.41 -8.83
C VAL A 16 -2.25 2.84 -8.82
N LEU A 17 -0.95 3.01 -8.55
CA LEU A 17 -0.33 4.33 -8.58
C LEU A 17 -0.41 4.95 -9.98
N GLN A 18 -0.20 4.14 -11.02
CA GLN A 18 -0.30 4.62 -12.40
C GLN A 18 -1.74 5.04 -12.73
N ASP A 19 -2.72 4.21 -12.41
CA ASP A 19 -4.11 4.45 -12.79
C ASP A 19 -4.79 5.52 -11.93
N SER A 20 -4.45 5.60 -10.65
CA SER A 20 -5.10 6.50 -9.71
C SER A 20 -4.37 7.83 -9.52
N ALA A 21 -3.06 7.84 -9.65
CA ALA A 21 -2.25 9.02 -9.35
C ALA A 21 -1.30 9.40 -10.48
N PHE A 22 -1.36 8.71 -11.61
CA PHE A 22 -0.50 8.98 -12.78
C PHE A 22 0.99 8.93 -12.44
N ILE A 23 1.36 8.10 -11.48
CA ILE A 23 2.75 7.93 -11.03
C ILE A 23 3.30 6.62 -11.59
N PHE A 24 4.43 6.71 -12.29
CA PHE A 24 5.15 5.54 -12.78
C PHE A 24 6.25 5.21 -11.77
N ALA A 25 5.92 4.37 -10.79
CA ALA A 25 6.83 3.98 -9.74
C ALA A 25 7.65 2.76 -10.17
N GLU A 26 8.88 2.66 -9.69
CA GLU A 26 9.79 1.58 -10.07
C GLU A 26 10.19 0.76 -8.84
N PRO A 27 10.29 -0.58 -8.98
CA PRO A 27 10.79 -1.42 -7.88
C PRO A 27 12.19 -1.02 -7.44
N VAL A 28 12.45 -1.12 -6.15
CA VAL A 28 13.75 -0.84 -5.55
C VAL A 28 14.37 -2.14 -5.07
N ASP A 29 15.53 -2.51 -5.63
CA ASP A 29 16.19 -3.77 -5.26
C ASP A 29 16.79 -3.73 -3.87
N GLU A 30 17.37 -2.58 -3.50
CA GLU A 30 17.99 -2.39 -2.18
C GLU A 30 17.34 -1.19 -1.50
N PRO A 31 16.16 -1.41 -0.87
CA PRO A 31 15.46 -0.28 -0.25
C PRO A 31 16.23 0.29 0.93
N GLU A 32 16.16 1.60 1.06
CA GLU A 32 16.72 2.29 2.21
C GLU A 32 15.69 2.29 3.34
N PRO A 33 16.12 2.17 4.59
CA PRO A 33 15.20 2.29 5.72
C PRO A 33 14.57 3.69 5.74
N PHE A 34 13.33 3.76 6.19
CA PHE A 34 12.71 5.06 6.47
C PHE A 34 13.38 5.64 7.71
N ALA A 35 14.07 6.78 7.52
CA ALA A 35 14.94 7.35 8.55
C ALA A 35 14.24 8.32 9.50
N ALA A 36 12.99 8.69 9.21
CA ALA A 36 12.27 9.73 9.93
C ALA A 36 10.78 9.41 9.97
N GLU A 37 9.96 10.42 10.23
CA GLU A 37 8.50 10.30 10.24
C GLU A 37 7.96 9.67 8.97
N VAL A 38 6.97 8.80 9.13
CA VAL A 38 6.26 8.17 8.01
C VAL A 38 4.75 8.31 8.20
N PHE A 39 4.04 8.28 7.08
CA PHE A 39 2.59 8.12 7.05
C PHE A 39 2.30 6.67 6.68
N ALA A 40 1.41 6.04 7.44
CA ALA A 40 1.05 4.65 7.24
C ALA A 40 -0.46 4.49 7.15
N ALA A 41 -0.90 3.59 6.28
CA ALA A 41 -2.29 3.17 6.20
C ALA A 41 -2.34 1.66 6.34
N GLU A 42 -3.36 1.14 7.03
CA GLU A 42 -3.56 -0.29 7.19
C GLU A 42 -4.98 -0.66 6.77
N LEU A 43 -5.11 -1.82 6.15
CA LEU A 43 -6.38 -2.35 5.67
C LEU A 43 -6.43 -3.84 5.94
N ALA A 44 -7.44 -4.28 6.69
CA ALA A 44 -7.70 -5.70 6.89
C ALA A 44 -8.62 -6.23 5.80
N PHE A 45 -8.41 -7.46 5.39
CA PHE A 45 -9.29 -8.12 4.42
C PHE A 45 -9.58 -9.54 4.87
N ASP A 46 -10.67 -10.10 4.36
CA ASP A 46 -11.06 -11.48 4.57
C ASP A 46 -11.52 -12.08 3.24
N SER A 47 -11.05 -13.30 2.96
CA SER A 47 -11.36 -14.02 1.73
C SER A 47 -11.22 -15.52 2.02
N VAL A 48 -10.57 -16.28 1.15
CA VAL A 48 -10.15 -17.66 1.47
C VAL A 48 -9.23 -17.64 2.69
N ARG A 49 -8.36 -16.65 2.75
CA ARG A 49 -7.51 -16.36 3.91
C ARG A 49 -7.69 -14.89 4.25
N GLY A 50 -7.60 -14.58 5.54
CA GLY A 50 -7.58 -13.19 5.97
C GLY A 50 -6.18 -12.63 6.01
N GLY A 51 -6.09 -11.32 6.12
CA GLY A 51 -4.78 -10.67 6.23
C GLY A 51 -4.89 -9.17 6.40
N VAL A 52 -3.73 -8.53 6.43
CA VAL A 52 -3.59 -7.08 6.56
C VAL A 52 -2.59 -6.59 5.51
N LEU A 53 -2.96 -5.52 4.82
CA LEU A 53 -2.07 -4.76 3.96
C LEU A 53 -1.70 -3.46 4.66
N ARG A 54 -0.44 -3.08 4.60
CA ARG A 54 0.06 -1.83 5.16
C ARG A 54 0.83 -1.07 4.09
N LEU A 55 0.47 0.19 3.88
CA LEU A 55 1.12 1.08 2.91
C LEU A 55 1.81 2.20 3.66
N VAL A 56 3.10 2.36 3.43
CA VAL A 56 3.94 3.31 4.18
C VAL A 56 4.73 4.17 3.20
N THR A 57 4.77 5.46 3.45
CA THR A 57 5.62 6.38 2.70
C THR A 57 6.03 7.56 3.57
N THR A 58 6.95 8.37 3.07
CA THR A 58 7.35 9.62 3.72
C THR A 58 6.21 10.64 3.64
N PRO A 59 6.20 11.67 4.52
CA PRO A 59 5.23 12.76 4.36
C PRO A 59 5.28 13.39 2.97
N ARG A 60 6.46 13.58 2.41
CA ARG A 60 6.61 14.14 1.06
C ARG A 60 6.05 13.21 -0.01
N GLY A 61 6.31 11.91 0.10
CA GLY A 61 5.75 10.94 -0.84
C GLY A 61 4.22 10.90 -0.77
N CYS A 62 3.67 11.02 0.43
CA CYS A 62 2.22 11.04 0.63
C CYS A 62 1.60 12.27 -0.03
N VAL A 63 2.22 13.44 0.12
CA VAL A 63 1.76 14.68 -0.53
C VAL A 63 1.87 14.58 -2.05
N GLU A 64 2.92 13.97 -2.56
CA GLU A 64 3.08 13.74 -4.00
C GLU A 64 1.91 12.91 -4.55
N ILE A 65 1.55 11.84 -3.87
CA ILE A 65 0.42 11.01 -4.28
C ILE A 65 -0.88 11.81 -4.27
N ALA A 66 -1.13 12.57 -3.20
CA ALA A 66 -2.33 13.39 -3.09
C ALA A 66 -2.39 14.46 -4.17
N ALA A 67 -1.29 15.16 -4.41
CA ALA A 67 -1.24 16.21 -5.42
C ALA A 67 -1.56 15.66 -6.81
N ASN A 68 -0.99 14.51 -7.14
CA ASN A 68 -1.24 13.89 -8.43
C ASN A 68 -2.70 13.42 -8.57
N MET A 69 -3.27 12.86 -7.51
CA MET A 69 -4.66 12.40 -7.54
C MET A 69 -5.64 13.57 -7.69
N LEU A 70 -5.32 14.72 -7.12
CA LEU A 70 -6.19 15.89 -7.12
C LEU A 70 -5.90 16.86 -8.27
N GLY A 71 -4.83 16.64 -9.03
CA GLY A 71 -4.42 17.56 -10.09
C GLY A 71 -3.88 18.87 -9.54
N LEU A 72 -3.20 18.83 -8.39
CA LEU A 72 -2.66 19.99 -7.70
C LEU A 72 -1.14 19.97 -7.72
N ASP A 73 -0.55 21.13 -7.37
CA ASP A 73 0.88 21.20 -7.08
C ASP A 73 1.11 20.67 -5.65
N ALA A 74 2.23 19.99 -5.43
CA ALA A 74 2.56 19.46 -4.10
C ALA A 74 2.74 20.57 -3.06
N SER A 75 3.04 21.79 -3.50
CA SER A 75 3.16 22.94 -2.59
C SER A 75 1.82 23.50 -2.11
N GLU A 76 0.70 23.09 -2.70
CA GLU A 76 -0.60 23.59 -2.31
C GLU A 76 -1.05 23.00 -0.99
N ALA A 77 -1.65 23.83 -0.14
CA ALA A 77 -2.12 23.41 1.18
C ALA A 77 -3.14 22.28 1.10
N GLU A 78 -3.99 22.28 0.08
CA GLU A 78 -5.00 21.22 -0.09
C GLU A 78 -4.35 19.85 -0.31
N ALA A 79 -3.25 19.78 -1.06
CA ALA A 79 -2.52 18.53 -1.27
C ALA A 79 -1.97 18.01 0.06
N GLN A 80 -1.48 18.89 0.92
CA GLN A 80 -0.97 18.51 2.22
C GLN A 80 -2.09 18.07 3.16
N ASP A 81 -3.22 18.77 3.14
CA ASP A 81 -4.37 18.43 3.98
C ASP A 81 -5.00 17.10 3.59
N GLN A 82 -4.94 16.73 2.31
CA GLN A 82 -5.53 15.50 1.79
C GLN A 82 -4.56 14.33 1.71
N ALA A 83 -3.32 14.51 2.16
CA ALA A 83 -2.27 13.49 1.98
C ALA A 83 -2.66 12.14 2.59
N ARG A 84 -3.11 12.13 3.84
CA ARG A 84 -3.47 10.89 4.52
C ARG A 84 -4.70 10.23 3.89
N SER A 85 -5.69 11.03 3.50
CA SER A 85 -6.88 10.51 2.83
C SER A 85 -6.53 9.89 1.49
N ALA A 86 -5.58 10.49 0.75
CA ALA A 86 -5.12 9.95 -0.52
C ALA A 86 -4.41 8.61 -0.32
N LEU A 87 -3.58 8.51 0.73
CA LEU A 87 -2.89 7.25 1.03
C LEU A 87 -3.90 6.14 1.36
N ALA A 88 -4.92 6.45 2.14
CA ALA A 88 -5.99 5.51 2.45
C ALA A 88 -6.75 5.07 1.20
N GLU A 89 -7.02 5.99 0.30
CA GLU A 89 -7.71 5.69 -0.96
C GLU A 89 -6.88 4.76 -1.84
N VAL A 90 -5.59 5.03 -1.98
CA VAL A 90 -4.69 4.15 -2.73
C VAL A 90 -4.70 2.75 -2.12
N LEU A 91 -4.59 2.65 -0.79
CA LEU A 91 -4.59 1.35 -0.13
C LEU A 91 -5.91 0.60 -0.33
N ASN A 92 -7.03 1.31 -0.31
CA ASN A 92 -8.33 0.69 -0.55
C ASN A 92 -8.40 0.07 -1.95
N VAL A 93 -7.91 0.78 -2.96
CA VAL A 93 -7.86 0.27 -4.34
C VAL A 93 -6.86 -0.88 -4.45
N VAL A 94 -5.70 -0.76 -3.81
CA VAL A 94 -4.71 -1.84 -3.75
C VAL A 94 -5.31 -3.09 -3.13
N GLY A 95 -6.05 -2.95 -2.03
CA GLY A 95 -6.70 -4.08 -1.36
C GLY A 95 -7.65 -4.83 -2.27
N GLY A 96 -8.52 -4.10 -2.98
CA GLY A 96 -9.45 -4.70 -3.93
C GLY A 96 -8.72 -5.42 -5.07
N ALA A 97 -7.71 -4.79 -5.63
CA ALA A 97 -6.91 -5.38 -6.70
C ALA A 97 -6.15 -6.62 -6.22
N PHE A 98 -5.59 -6.56 -5.01
CA PHE A 98 -4.85 -7.69 -4.46
C PHE A 98 -5.75 -8.92 -4.26
N VAL A 99 -6.89 -8.76 -3.57
CA VAL A 99 -7.76 -9.91 -3.30
C VAL A 99 -8.30 -10.52 -4.57
N THR A 100 -8.61 -9.70 -5.57
CA THR A 100 -9.09 -10.18 -6.86
C THR A 100 -8.00 -10.97 -7.60
N ARG A 101 -6.78 -10.46 -7.63
CA ARG A 101 -5.70 -11.12 -8.36
C ARG A 101 -5.19 -12.37 -7.64
N PHE A 102 -5.13 -12.33 -6.31
CA PHE A 102 -4.54 -13.45 -5.56
C PHE A 102 -5.54 -14.57 -5.30
N PHE A 103 -6.77 -14.22 -4.90
CA PHE A 103 -7.79 -15.22 -4.58
C PHE A 103 -8.74 -15.52 -5.76
N GLY A 104 -8.80 -14.65 -6.75
CA GLY A 104 -9.66 -14.80 -7.90
C GLY A 104 -10.98 -14.05 -7.76
N THR A 105 -11.67 -13.88 -8.88
CA THR A 105 -12.91 -13.10 -8.95
C THR A 105 -14.15 -13.86 -8.47
N LYS A 106 -14.02 -15.18 -8.34
CA LYS A 106 -15.17 -16.05 -7.97
C LYS A 106 -15.30 -16.25 -6.47
N VAL A 107 -14.32 -15.79 -5.70
CA VAL A 107 -14.30 -15.94 -4.24
C VAL A 107 -14.78 -14.65 -3.61
N PRO A 108 -15.80 -14.70 -2.73
CA PRO A 108 -16.21 -13.51 -2.01
C PRO A 108 -15.07 -12.99 -1.13
N SER A 109 -14.87 -11.69 -1.15
CA SER A 109 -13.86 -11.05 -0.31
C SER A 109 -14.46 -9.81 0.32
N GLN A 110 -14.05 -9.53 1.56
CA GLN A 110 -14.46 -8.34 2.27
C GLN A 110 -13.24 -7.53 2.64
N LEU A 111 -13.33 -6.22 2.40
CA LEU A 111 -12.30 -5.27 2.81
C LEU A 111 -12.79 -4.49 4.00
N GLY A 112 -11.93 -4.30 4.99
CA GLY A 112 -12.20 -3.36 6.07
C GLY A 112 -12.06 -1.93 5.58
N LEU A 113 -12.14 -1.00 6.51
CA LEU A 113 -11.90 0.41 6.22
C LEU A 113 -10.43 0.71 6.47
N PRO A 114 -9.76 1.42 5.53
CA PRO A 114 -8.37 1.78 5.76
C PRO A 114 -8.27 2.79 6.90
N ALA A 115 -7.29 2.58 7.77
CA ALA A 115 -6.98 3.47 8.88
C ALA A 115 -5.58 4.04 8.68
N THR A 116 -5.42 5.34 8.93
CA THR A 116 -4.14 6.02 8.75
C THR A 116 -3.57 6.47 10.07
N GLN A 117 -2.25 6.53 10.15
CA GLN A 117 -1.55 7.12 11.29
C GLN A 117 -0.22 7.74 10.85
N VAL A 118 0.23 8.69 11.64
CA VAL A 118 1.53 9.30 11.48
C VAL A 118 2.43 8.71 12.56
N LEU A 119 3.57 8.16 12.14
CA LEU A 119 4.52 7.54 13.06
C LEU A 119 5.82 8.33 13.03
N ASP A 120 6.39 8.59 14.23
CA ASP A 120 7.69 9.28 14.32
C ASP A 120 8.78 8.48 13.65
N ARG A 121 8.67 7.18 13.68
CA ARG A 121 9.52 6.27 12.91
C ARG A 121 8.78 4.96 12.66
N LEU A 122 9.18 4.27 11.61
CA LEU A 122 8.61 2.97 11.26
C LEU A 122 9.11 1.90 12.22
N THR A 123 8.17 1.15 12.80
CA THR A 123 8.45 -0.03 13.58
C THR A 123 8.28 -1.25 12.71
N GLU A 124 9.28 -2.10 12.66
CA GLU A 124 9.18 -3.35 11.91
C GLU A 124 8.17 -4.29 12.56
N LYS A 125 7.39 -4.94 11.72
CA LYS A 125 6.41 -5.95 12.13
C LYS A 125 6.62 -7.20 11.29
N PRO A 126 6.34 -8.39 11.85
CA PRO A 126 6.33 -9.60 11.04
C PRO A 126 5.36 -9.44 9.87
N HIS A 127 5.77 -9.91 8.71
CA HIS A 127 4.94 -9.85 7.51
C HIS A 127 5.26 -11.04 6.61
N THR A 128 4.34 -11.37 5.70
CA THR A 128 4.52 -12.47 4.76
C THR A 128 5.46 -12.07 3.64
N CYS A 129 5.23 -10.92 3.04
CA CYS A 129 6.11 -10.36 2.02
C CYS A 129 5.88 -8.85 1.90
N ALA A 130 6.80 -8.19 1.21
CA ALA A 130 6.72 -6.75 1.02
C ALA A 130 7.38 -6.36 -0.29
N THR A 131 7.03 -5.19 -0.78
CA THR A 131 7.70 -4.55 -1.92
C THR A 131 7.93 -3.08 -1.61
N VAL A 132 8.97 -2.53 -2.21
CA VAL A 132 9.26 -1.09 -2.14
C VAL A 132 9.38 -0.56 -3.55
N LEU A 133 8.64 0.49 -3.84
CA LEU A 133 8.73 1.20 -5.11
C LEU A 133 9.26 2.60 -4.86
N ARG A 134 9.90 3.17 -5.87
CA ARG A 134 10.38 4.56 -5.84
C ARG A 134 9.45 5.43 -6.66
N LEU A 135 8.96 6.50 -6.02
CA LEU A 135 8.14 7.51 -6.68
C LEU A 135 9.01 8.41 -7.56
N GLU A 136 8.39 9.22 -8.40
CA GLU A 136 9.12 10.10 -9.33
C GLU A 136 10.00 11.10 -8.60
N SER A 137 9.60 11.56 -7.43
CA SER A 137 10.39 12.45 -6.58
C SER A 137 11.63 11.81 -5.98
N GLY A 138 11.71 10.48 -6.00
CA GLY A 138 12.76 9.72 -5.35
C GLY A 138 12.38 9.15 -4.00
N ASP A 139 11.26 9.55 -3.42
CA ASP A 139 10.78 8.97 -2.17
C ASP A 139 10.31 7.53 -2.39
N GLN A 140 10.47 6.71 -1.37
CA GLN A 140 10.04 5.31 -1.42
C GLN A 140 8.64 5.16 -0.86
N VAL A 141 7.91 4.18 -1.40
CA VAL A 141 6.64 3.72 -0.86
C VAL A 141 6.73 2.21 -0.69
N MET A 142 6.29 1.72 0.48
CA MET A 142 6.38 0.30 0.82
C MET A 142 4.98 -0.28 1.01
N LEU A 143 4.76 -1.45 0.44
CA LEU A 143 3.54 -2.23 0.66
C LEU A 143 3.93 -3.54 1.33
N GLU A 144 3.37 -3.77 2.51
CA GLU A 144 3.57 -5.01 3.26
C GLU A 144 2.28 -5.80 3.32
N LEU A 145 2.40 -7.11 3.22
CA LEU A 145 1.29 -8.04 3.38
C LEU A 145 1.59 -8.98 4.53
N ASP A 146 0.65 -9.08 5.46
CA ASP A 146 0.66 -10.09 6.50
C ASP A 146 -0.55 -11.00 6.27
N LEU A 147 -0.30 -12.22 5.80
CA LEU A 147 -1.35 -13.15 5.39
C LEU A 147 -1.49 -14.25 6.43
N GLU A 148 -2.71 -14.53 6.83
CA GLU A 148 -2.97 -15.60 7.79
C GLU A 148 -2.61 -16.98 7.22
N PRO A 149 -2.18 -17.93 8.06
CA PRO A 149 -1.86 -19.27 7.60
C PRO A 149 -3.08 -19.97 6.99
N ALA A 150 -2.87 -20.65 5.86
CA ALA A 150 -3.93 -21.36 5.16
C ALA A 150 -4.51 -22.52 5.96
N ALA A 151 -3.70 -23.16 6.80
CA ALA A 151 -4.10 -24.39 7.52
C ALA A 151 -5.22 -24.18 8.52
N LYS A 152 -5.51 -22.96 8.93
CA LYS A 152 -6.57 -22.69 9.90
C LYS A 152 -7.97 -22.96 9.38
N ALA A 153 -8.14 -23.02 8.07
CA ALA A 153 -9.44 -23.26 7.47
C ALA A 153 -10.02 -24.62 7.81
N LEU A 154 -9.23 -25.53 8.33
CA LEU A 154 -9.65 -26.88 8.66
C LEU A 154 -9.98 -27.09 10.14
N ALA A 155 -9.83 -26.08 10.92
CA ALA A 155 -10.08 -26.17 12.36
C ALA A 155 -11.56 -26.28 12.66
#